data_153d10927f6271dfebcb902b7e2b80b7
#
_entry.id   153d10927f6271dfebcb902b7e2b80b7
#
_cell.length_a   1.000
_cell.length_b   1.000
_cell.length_c   1.000
_cell.angle_alpha   90.00
_cell.angle_beta   90.00
_cell.angle_gamma   90.00
#
_symmetry.space_group_name_H-M   'P 1'
#
loop_
_entity.id
_entity.type
_entity.pdbx_description
1 polymer ?
#
loop_
_entity_poly.entity_id
_entity_poly.type
_entity_poly.pdbx_seq_one_letter_code
_entity_poly.pdbx_strand_id
1 'polypeptide(L)'
;MRIKTEDKIVQNGLRKMDERSLIGQKKYGATMMQEIEGQKKDLGRFIVDVQEELMDAILYLESARHCLQDEIEEALYAKARRVNENINDINIYDETIF
;
A
#
# COMPACT_ATOMS: atom_id res chain seq x y z
N MET A 1 -15.83 -22.63 -0.20
CA MET A 1 -16.60 -21.57 0.51
C MET A 1 -16.95 -20.45 -0.45
N ARG A 2 -18.20 -20.09 -0.49
CA ARG A 2 -18.63 -19.02 -1.40
C ARG A 2 -18.59 -17.67 -0.67
N ILE A 3 -17.98 -16.67 -1.30
CA ILE A 3 -17.94 -15.30 -0.79
C ILE A 3 -19.35 -14.69 -0.95
N LYS A 4 -19.92 -14.25 0.16
CA LYS A 4 -21.28 -13.69 0.18
C LYS A 4 -21.35 -12.18 0.09
N THR A 5 -20.28 -11.47 0.45
CA THR A 5 -20.28 -10.01 0.40
C THR A 5 -20.29 -9.50 -1.03
N GLU A 6 -21.04 -8.43 -1.26
CA GLU A 6 -21.06 -7.71 -2.53
C GLU A 6 -20.06 -6.54 -2.55
N ASP A 7 -19.42 -6.27 -1.43
CA ASP A 7 -18.42 -5.21 -1.33
C ASP A 7 -17.20 -5.55 -2.18
N LYS A 8 -16.93 -4.75 -3.19
CA LYS A 8 -15.83 -4.96 -4.13
C LYS A 8 -14.46 -4.85 -3.47
N ILE A 9 -14.32 -4.00 -2.48
CA ILE A 9 -13.07 -3.85 -1.73
C ILE A 9 -12.76 -5.15 -0.97
N VAL A 10 -13.77 -5.71 -0.31
CA VAL A 10 -13.63 -6.97 0.43
C VAL A 10 -13.36 -8.13 -0.53
N GLN A 11 -14.10 -8.24 -1.62
CA GLN A 11 -13.89 -9.27 -2.63
C GLN A 11 -12.46 -9.24 -3.18
N ASN A 12 -11.96 -8.05 -3.50
CA ASN A 12 -10.58 -7.89 -3.99
C ASN A 12 -9.56 -8.27 -2.94
N GLY A 13 -9.78 -7.88 -1.69
CA GLY A 13 -8.92 -8.25 -0.57
C GLY A 13 -8.85 -9.76 -0.36
N LEU A 14 -10.01 -10.42 -0.36
CA LEU A 14 -10.07 -11.88 -0.20
C LEU A 14 -9.38 -12.63 -1.36
N ARG A 15 -9.55 -12.15 -2.58
CA ARG A 15 -8.87 -12.73 -3.74
C ARG A 15 -7.36 -12.61 -3.63
N LYS A 16 -6.87 -11.45 -3.21
CA LYS A 16 -5.42 -11.22 -2.99
C LYS A 16 -4.88 -12.10 -1.87
N MET A 17 -5.66 -12.31 -0.81
CA MET A 17 -5.27 -13.21 0.28
C MET A 17 -5.16 -14.65 -0.19
N ASP A 18 -6.12 -15.12 -1.00
CA ASP A 18 -6.08 -16.46 -1.58
C ASP A 18 -4.84 -16.65 -2.46
N GLU A 19 -4.59 -15.72 -3.39
CA GLU A 19 -3.41 -15.77 -4.24
C GLU A 19 -2.11 -15.76 -3.44
N ARG A 20 -2.04 -14.92 -2.41
CA ARG A 20 -0.86 -14.85 -1.56
C ARG A 20 -0.63 -16.13 -0.77
N SER A 21 -1.70 -16.76 -0.30
CA SER A 21 -1.62 -18.06 0.37
C SER A 21 -1.03 -19.14 -0.55
N LEU A 22 -1.49 -19.20 -1.79
CA LEU A 22 -0.98 -20.15 -2.77
C LEU A 22 0.50 -19.90 -3.10
N ILE A 23 0.91 -18.65 -3.24
CA ILE A 23 2.31 -18.29 -3.46
C ILE A 23 3.17 -18.72 -2.26
N GLY A 24 2.69 -18.46 -1.03
CA GLY A 24 3.40 -18.87 0.18
C GLY A 24 3.55 -20.37 0.30
N GLN A 25 2.49 -21.15 0.01
CA GLN A 25 2.54 -22.60 0.01
C GLN A 25 3.56 -23.15 -0.98
N LYS A 26 3.63 -22.56 -2.17
CA LYS A 26 4.62 -22.95 -3.18
C LYS A 26 6.03 -22.63 -2.74
N LYS A 27 6.23 -21.46 -2.15
CA LYS A 27 7.55 -20.99 -1.71
C LYS A 27 8.09 -21.77 -0.51
N TYR A 28 7.25 -22.05 0.48
CA TYR A 28 7.66 -22.68 1.74
C TYR A 28 7.37 -24.19 1.80
N GLY A 29 6.62 -24.72 0.83
CA GLY A 29 6.29 -26.14 0.76
C GLY A 29 5.28 -26.62 1.79
N ALA A 30 4.59 -25.71 2.48
CA ALA A 30 3.62 -26.05 3.52
C ALA A 30 2.58 -24.97 3.69
N THR A 31 1.38 -25.35 4.14
CA THR A 31 0.38 -24.42 4.63
C THR A 31 0.72 -23.99 6.06
N MET A 32 0.12 -22.89 6.52
CA MET A 32 0.28 -22.46 7.92
C MET A 32 -0.19 -23.54 8.91
N MET A 33 -1.27 -24.24 8.60
CA MET A 33 -1.76 -25.34 9.45
C MET A 33 -0.75 -26.47 9.52
N GLN A 34 -0.10 -26.82 8.41
CA GLN A 34 0.95 -27.84 8.39
C GLN A 34 2.18 -27.42 9.19
N GLU A 35 2.54 -26.15 9.19
CA GLU A 35 3.64 -25.63 10.02
C GLU A 35 3.33 -25.76 11.52
N ILE A 36 2.08 -25.50 11.92
CA ILE A 36 1.63 -25.65 13.31
C ILE A 36 1.64 -27.14 13.70
N GLU A 37 1.02 -27.99 12.89
CA GLU A 37 0.93 -29.43 13.13
C GLU A 37 2.31 -30.09 13.16
N GLY A 38 3.23 -29.64 12.32
CA GLY A 38 4.62 -30.09 12.30
C GLY A 38 5.50 -29.48 13.38
N GLN A 39 4.95 -28.63 14.25
CA GLN A 39 5.68 -27.94 15.31
C GLN A 39 6.85 -27.08 14.81
N LYS A 40 6.80 -26.65 13.55
CA LYS A 40 7.84 -25.80 12.95
C LYS A 40 7.69 -24.34 13.33
N LYS A 41 6.47 -23.91 13.60
CA LYS A 41 6.18 -22.56 14.09
C LYS A 41 5.25 -22.64 15.29
N ASP A 42 5.59 -21.95 16.33
CA ASP A 42 4.80 -21.80 17.54
C ASP A 42 4.19 -20.39 17.64
N LEU A 43 3.46 -20.16 18.71
CA LEU A 43 2.83 -18.85 18.97
C LEU A 43 3.86 -17.72 18.97
N GLY A 44 5.00 -17.93 19.62
CA GLY A 44 6.06 -16.89 19.68
C GLY A 44 6.58 -16.52 18.32
N ARG A 45 6.81 -17.51 17.44
CA ARG A 45 7.27 -17.27 16.08
C ARG A 45 6.24 -16.52 15.25
N PHE A 46 4.96 -16.87 15.36
CA PHE A 46 3.91 -16.15 14.65
C PHE A 46 3.82 -14.69 15.12
N ILE A 47 3.97 -14.43 16.40
CA ILE A 47 3.98 -13.06 16.94
C ILE A 47 5.14 -12.26 16.36
N VAL A 48 6.34 -12.83 16.31
CA VAL A 48 7.52 -12.16 15.73
C VAL A 48 7.28 -11.87 14.25
N ASP A 49 6.75 -12.82 13.50
CA ASP A 49 6.46 -12.65 12.08
C ASP A 49 5.46 -11.52 11.84
N VAL A 50 4.40 -11.43 12.67
CA VAL A 50 3.42 -10.33 12.59
C VAL A 50 4.08 -8.98 12.91
N GLN A 51 4.92 -8.93 13.93
CA GLN A 51 5.64 -7.71 14.28
C GLN A 51 6.52 -7.22 13.14
N GLU A 52 7.27 -8.13 12.52
CA GLU A 52 8.12 -7.80 11.37
C GLU A 52 7.30 -7.27 10.20
N GLU A 53 6.18 -7.91 9.88
CA GLU A 53 5.29 -7.47 8.81
C GLU A 53 4.64 -6.12 9.11
N LEU A 54 4.28 -5.85 10.36
CA LEU A 54 3.74 -4.55 10.76
C LEU A 54 4.79 -3.45 10.61
N MET A 55 6.04 -3.72 10.98
CA MET A 55 7.14 -2.78 10.76
C MET A 55 7.33 -2.50 9.27
N ASP A 56 7.35 -3.54 8.44
CA ASP A 56 7.45 -3.39 7.00
C ASP A 56 6.27 -2.59 6.43
N ALA A 57 5.06 -2.84 6.91
CA ALA A 57 3.87 -2.11 6.49
C ALA A 57 4.00 -0.61 6.81
N ILE A 58 4.53 -0.26 7.98
CA ILE A 58 4.78 1.13 8.36
C ILE A 58 5.80 1.77 7.40
N LEU A 59 6.87 1.08 7.07
CA LEU A 59 7.88 1.57 6.14
C LEU A 59 7.32 1.76 4.73
N TYR A 60 6.48 0.84 4.26
CA TYR A 60 5.80 0.99 2.98
C TYR A 60 4.85 2.20 2.97
N LEU A 61 4.11 2.41 4.06
CA LEU A 61 3.24 3.58 4.19
C LEU A 61 4.05 4.89 4.18
N GLU A 62 5.18 4.92 4.88
CA GLU A 62 6.05 6.10 4.89
C GLU A 62 6.64 6.37 3.50
N SER A 63 7.04 5.30 2.80
CA SER A 63 7.51 5.40 1.42
C SER A 63 6.42 5.94 0.49
N ALA A 64 5.19 5.45 0.65
CA ALA A 64 4.05 5.94 -0.12
C ALA A 64 3.75 7.41 0.15
N ARG A 65 3.83 7.83 1.42
CA ARG A 65 3.67 9.25 1.79
C ARG A 65 4.73 10.12 1.14
N HIS A 66 5.96 9.65 1.10
CA HIS A 66 7.06 10.37 0.46
C HIS A 66 6.80 10.55 -1.04
N CYS A 67 6.40 9.48 -1.74
CA CYS A 67 6.04 9.55 -3.15
C CYS A 67 4.86 10.49 -3.39
N LEU A 68 3.83 10.44 -2.54
CA LEU A 68 2.68 11.32 -2.64
C LEU A 68 3.09 12.79 -2.46
N GLN A 69 3.98 13.07 -1.51
CA GLN A 69 4.49 14.41 -1.28
C GLN A 69 5.22 14.95 -2.50
N ASP A 70 6.07 14.13 -3.12
CA ASP A 70 6.78 14.49 -4.35
C ASP A 70 5.80 14.78 -5.49
N GLU A 71 4.77 13.96 -5.65
CA GLU A 71 3.73 14.16 -6.67
C GLU A 71 2.97 15.47 -6.45
N ILE A 72 2.65 15.79 -5.21
CA ILE A 72 1.99 17.05 -4.85
C ILE A 72 2.90 18.23 -5.19
N GLU A 73 4.16 18.18 -4.82
CA GLU A 73 5.13 19.22 -5.11
C GLU A 73 5.32 19.44 -6.61
N GLU A 74 5.42 18.36 -7.38
CA GLU A 74 5.50 18.45 -8.84
C GLU A 74 4.25 19.07 -9.44
N ALA A 75 3.07 18.70 -8.96
CA ALA A 75 1.81 19.24 -9.44
C ALA A 75 1.69 20.73 -9.12
N LEU A 76 2.09 21.15 -7.94
CA LEU A 76 2.12 22.55 -7.54
C LEU A 76 3.12 23.36 -8.37
N TYR A 77 4.29 22.79 -8.62
CA TYR A 77 5.31 23.43 -9.45
C TYR A 77 4.84 23.60 -10.90
N ALA A 78 4.22 22.59 -11.47
CA ALA A 78 3.66 22.67 -12.81
C ALA A 78 2.54 23.70 -12.90
N LYS A 79 1.68 23.80 -11.88
CA LYS A 79 0.64 24.81 -11.79
C LYS A 79 1.24 26.21 -11.70
N ALA A 80 2.26 26.40 -10.88
CA ALA A 80 2.95 27.68 -10.74
C ALA A 80 3.58 28.14 -12.07
N ARG A 81 4.20 27.22 -12.81
CA ARG A 81 4.74 27.55 -14.15
C ARG A 81 3.65 28.00 -15.11
N ARG A 82 2.51 27.33 -15.15
CA ARG A 82 1.39 27.72 -16.00
C ARG A 82 0.84 29.09 -15.64
N VAL A 83 0.76 29.39 -14.35
CA VAL A 83 0.35 30.72 -13.88
C VAL A 83 1.35 31.78 -14.32
N ASN A 84 2.65 31.54 -14.19
CA ASN A 84 3.69 32.46 -14.62
C ASN A 84 3.66 32.72 -16.13
N GLU A 85 3.40 31.73 -16.93
CA GLU A 85 3.22 31.88 -18.37
C GLU A 85 2.00 32.74 -18.69
N ASN A 86 0.91 32.61 -17.94
CA ASN A 86 -0.30 33.38 -18.11
C ASN A 86 -0.16 34.80 -17.58
N ILE A 87 0.68 35.06 -16.58
CA ILE A 87 0.90 36.37 -15.98
C ILE A 87 1.45 37.37 -17.03
N ASN A 88 2.25 36.92 -17.98
CA ASN A 88 2.74 37.74 -19.07
C ASN A 88 1.61 38.35 -19.91
N ASP A 89 0.46 37.66 -19.97
CA ASP A 89 -0.70 38.10 -20.75
C ASP A 89 -1.72 38.87 -19.92
N ILE A 90 -1.90 38.50 -18.65
CA ILE A 90 -3.02 38.95 -17.83
C ILE A 90 -2.61 39.82 -16.65
N ASN A 91 -1.37 39.75 -16.22
CA ASN A 91 -0.84 40.52 -15.09
C ASN A 91 -1.67 40.36 -13.81
N ILE A 92 -2.17 39.16 -13.55
CA ILE A 92 -2.99 38.82 -12.39
C ILE A 92 -2.17 38.00 -11.41
N TYR A 93 -2.22 38.37 -10.14
CA TYR A 93 -1.71 37.55 -9.06
C TYR A 93 -2.74 36.54 -8.65
N ASP A 94 -2.43 35.24 -8.76
CA ASP A 94 -3.25 34.18 -8.21
C ASP A 94 -2.64 33.70 -6.89
N GLU A 95 -3.26 34.10 -5.78
CA GLU A 95 -2.83 33.71 -4.44
C GLU A 95 -3.32 32.31 -4.03
N THR A 96 -4.07 31.62 -4.87
CA THR A 96 -4.64 30.31 -4.58
C THR A 96 -3.77 29.16 -5.03
N ILE A 97 -2.52 29.37 -5.38
CA ILE A 97 -1.58 28.34 -5.79
C ILE A 97 -1.24 27.40 -4.63
N PHE A 98 -1.45 27.82 -3.43
CA PHE A 98 -1.18 27.04 -2.22
C PHE A 98 -2.41 26.82 -1.38
#